data_3a229aa099e9c62dea7d3a3a86cda346
#
_entry.id   3a229aa099e9c62dea7d3a3a86cda346
#
_cell.length_a   1.000
_cell.length_b   1.000
_cell.length_c   1.000
_cell.angle_alpha   90.00
_cell.angle_beta   90.00
_cell.angle_gamma   90.00
#
_symmetry.space_group_name_H-M   'P 1'
#
loop_
_entity.id
_entity.type
_entity.pdbx_description
1 polymer ?
#
loop_
_entity_poly.entity_id
_entity_poly.type
_entity_poly.pdbx_seq_one_letter_code
_entity_poly.pdbx_strand_id
1 'polypeptide(L)'
;KHKLFLFVILLGFFACQDDDDTSFGIKMSQEGIRFKPVPGGAVMYYTLPSESDVFALNVRYSDFRGHEVLKVGSYGCDSLILDGFNQAQKGILARVSLVNRSNEESSPIEVTFDTEDSAPYAFFDQAEVTSFWNGFMMSYQTPDIVAGMVHVLYLGTNPLTQQLDTLLLKSFPINQGGDTLFFQLQQERANNVVIIRTEDYRGYRVRQKIWDNIEAYQTRKVNGNELEFIDVQGLSVESENDKVGVKYLFDGDTKGEQRRNANSMLSLYTFLAGPQAWGAPFILDMKEKVTPASIRIYGMLNMNIKFPSAVHGKWSNHVDGDTGDWWLGVYRDKLPSAITVYASNDKAGNDWVKIGNFYQHYNT
;
A
#
# COMPACT_ATOMS: atom_id res chain seq x y z
N LYS A 1 -56.96 1.87 -76.94
CA LYS A 1 -57.66 0.83 -76.18
C LYS A 1 -56.62 -0.17 -75.67
N HIS A 2 -56.08 0.07 -74.46
CA HIS A 2 -55.25 -0.91 -73.76
C HIS A 2 -55.98 -1.30 -72.47
N LYS A 3 -56.31 -2.56 -72.41
CA LYS A 3 -56.84 -3.16 -71.18
C LYS A 3 -55.67 -3.54 -70.28
N LEU A 4 -55.55 -2.89 -69.14
CA LEU A 4 -54.60 -3.23 -68.10
C LEU A 4 -55.18 -4.39 -67.26
N PHE A 5 -54.48 -5.52 -67.29
CA PHE A 5 -54.82 -6.72 -66.50
C PHE A 5 -54.09 -6.56 -65.15
N LEU A 6 -54.89 -6.31 -64.09
CA LEU A 6 -54.37 -6.23 -62.74
C LEU A 6 -54.29 -7.65 -62.13
N PHE A 7 -53.05 -8.15 -61.98
CA PHE A 7 -52.83 -9.45 -61.38
C PHE A 7 -52.63 -9.21 -59.85
N VAL A 8 -53.61 -9.53 -59.04
CA VAL A 8 -53.52 -9.48 -57.61
C VAL A 8 -52.90 -10.77 -57.12
N ILE A 9 -51.60 -10.68 -56.69
CA ILE A 9 -50.93 -11.76 -56.00
C ILE A 9 -51.32 -11.71 -54.54
N LEU A 10 -52.13 -12.66 -54.11
CA LEU A 10 -52.45 -12.88 -52.70
C LEU A 10 -51.29 -13.61 -52.03
N LEU A 11 -50.39 -12.85 -51.44
CA LEU A 11 -49.35 -13.38 -50.56
C LEU A 11 -49.99 -13.74 -49.21
N GLY A 12 -50.26 -15.02 -49.04
CA GLY A 12 -50.64 -15.57 -47.71
C GLY A 12 -49.43 -15.46 -46.80
N PHE A 13 -49.50 -14.55 -45.85
CA PHE A 13 -48.61 -14.58 -44.69
C PHE A 13 -49.01 -15.77 -43.81
N PHE A 14 -48.27 -16.86 -43.97
CA PHE A 14 -48.18 -17.83 -42.89
C PHE A 14 -47.36 -17.14 -41.79
N ALA A 15 -48.01 -16.56 -40.80
CA ALA A 15 -47.41 -16.29 -39.53
C ALA A 15 -47.08 -17.65 -38.92
N CYS A 16 -45.83 -18.07 -39.00
CA CYS A 16 -45.31 -19.01 -38.02
C CYS A 16 -45.45 -18.34 -36.68
N GLN A 17 -46.42 -18.75 -35.93
CA GLN A 17 -46.49 -18.51 -34.50
C GLN A 17 -45.56 -19.58 -33.93
N ASP A 18 -44.27 -19.23 -33.81
CA ASP A 18 -43.34 -20.01 -33.01
C ASP A 18 -43.68 -19.73 -31.54
N ASP A 19 -44.74 -20.40 -31.07
CA ASP A 19 -44.94 -20.66 -29.66
C ASP A 19 -43.98 -21.81 -29.26
N ASP A 20 -42.70 -21.62 -29.46
CA ASP A 20 -41.70 -22.43 -28.80
C ASP A 20 -41.48 -21.85 -27.38
N ASP A 21 -42.43 -22.21 -26.50
CA ASP A 21 -42.27 -22.14 -25.07
C ASP A 21 -41.24 -23.22 -24.68
N THR A 22 -39.97 -22.97 -25.04
CA THR A 22 -38.81 -23.87 -24.82
C THR A 22 -38.33 -23.90 -23.37
N SER A 23 -39.20 -23.60 -22.43
CA SER A 23 -38.89 -23.76 -21.02
C SER A 23 -39.01 -25.21 -20.60
N PHE A 24 -37.92 -25.84 -20.20
CA PHE A 24 -38.05 -27.18 -19.61
C PHE A 24 -38.75 -27.09 -18.24
N GLY A 25 -39.57 -28.10 -17.90
CA GLY A 25 -40.59 -28.01 -16.84
C GLY A 25 -40.09 -28.02 -15.40
N ILE A 26 -38.78 -28.16 -15.18
CA ILE A 26 -38.17 -28.19 -13.85
C ILE A 26 -37.94 -26.76 -13.37
N LYS A 27 -38.40 -26.42 -12.15
CA LYS A 27 -38.24 -25.10 -11.56
C LYS A 27 -37.31 -25.17 -10.35
N MET A 28 -36.54 -24.09 -10.14
CA MET A 28 -35.76 -23.92 -8.90
C MET A 28 -36.73 -23.77 -7.71
N SER A 29 -36.39 -24.40 -6.57
CA SER A 29 -37.10 -24.17 -5.31
C SER A 29 -36.47 -22.99 -4.55
N GLN A 30 -37.31 -22.10 -4.00
CA GLN A 30 -36.85 -21.04 -3.13
C GLN A 30 -36.16 -21.57 -1.86
N GLU A 31 -36.59 -22.72 -1.34
CA GLU A 31 -36.00 -23.36 -0.16
C GLU A 31 -34.55 -23.81 -0.41
N GLY A 32 -34.17 -24.03 -1.67
CA GLY A 32 -32.83 -24.38 -2.09
C GLY A 32 -31.89 -23.20 -2.23
N ILE A 33 -32.33 -21.96 -1.91
CA ILE A 33 -31.53 -20.74 -2.07
C ILE A 33 -31.37 -20.00 -0.74
N ARG A 34 -30.17 -19.61 -0.42
CA ARG A 34 -29.87 -18.77 0.75
C ARG A 34 -28.85 -17.70 0.35
N PHE A 35 -28.97 -16.52 0.96
CA PHE A 35 -28.05 -15.42 0.73
C PHE A 35 -27.31 -15.05 2.01
N LYS A 36 -26.04 -14.69 1.85
CA LYS A 36 -25.22 -14.04 2.87
C LYS A 36 -24.72 -12.72 2.30
N PRO A 37 -25.15 -11.56 2.84
CA PRO A 37 -24.60 -10.29 2.47
C PRO A 37 -23.08 -10.26 2.67
N VAL A 38 -22.37 -9.60 1.75
CA VAL A 38 -20.92 -9.39 1.81
C VAL A 38 -20.61 -8.02 1.22
N PRO A 39 -19.42 -7.46 1.50
CA PRO A 39 -18.99 -6.19 0.93
C PRO A 39 -19.10 -6.15 -0.60
N GLY A 40 -19.92 -5.22 -1.09
CA GLY A 40 -20.15 -5.00 -2.52
C GLY A 40 -21.07 -6.02 -3.21
N GLY A 41 -21.75 -6.90 -2.44
CA GLY A 41 -22.61 -7.91 -3.00
C GLY A 41 -23.21 -8.90 -2.00
N ALA A 42 -23.48 -10.11 -2.48
CA ALA A 42 -23.91 -11.23 -1.67
C ALA A 42 -23.31 -12.55 -2.17
N VAL A 43 -23.14 -13.50 -1.27
CA VAL A 43 -22.91 -14.90 -1.65
C VAL A 43 -24.28 -15.59 -1.65
N MET A 44 -24.68 -16.08 -2.82
CA MET A 44 -25.84 -16.94 -3.00
C MET A 44 -25.38 -18.39 -2.86
N TYR A 45 -25.90 -19.11 -1.89
CA TYR A 45 -25.79 -20.56 -1.76
C TYR A 45 -27.02 -21.22 -2.39
N TYR A 46 -26.79 -22.29 -3.15
CA TYR A 46 -27.86 -22.97 -3.84
C TYR A 46 -27.67 -24.49 -3.86
N THR A 47 -28.78 -25.19 -3.94
CA THR A 47 -28.79 -26.62 -4.15
C THR A 47 -29.61 -26.89 -5.41
N LEU A 48 -28.96 -27.43 -6.44
CA LEU A 48 -29.69 -27.78 -7.67
C LEU A 48 -30.56 -29.01 -7.44
N PRO A 49 -31.71 -29.09 -8.15
CA PRO A 49 -32.51 -30.31 -8.19
C PRO A 49 -31.69 -31.51 -8.70
N SER A 50 -32.02 -32.69 -8.24
CA SER A 50 -31.26 -33.93 -8.55
C SER A 50 -31.59 -34.52 -9.92
N GLU A 51 -32.42 -33.87 -10.69
CA GLU A 51 -32.80 -34.29 -12.04
C GLU A 51 -31.58 -34.25 -12.98
N SER A 52 -31.42 -35.32 -13.76
CA SER A 52 -30.22 -35.55 -14.57
C SER A 52 -30.00 -34.55 -15.71
N ASP A 53 -31.02 -33.75 -16.03
CA ASP A 53 -30.94 -32.78 -17.12
C ASP A 53 -30.55 -31.35 -16.67
N VAL A 54 -30.54 -31.08 -15.36
CA VAL A 54 -30.11 -29.78 -14.85
C VAL A 54 -28.60 -29.68 -14.89
N PHE A 55 -28.07 -28.66 -15.60
CA PHE A 55 -26.65 -28.47 -15.82
C PHE A 55 -26.11 -27.25 -15.09
N ALA A 56 -26.86 -26.15 -15.07
CA ALA A 56 -26.46 -24.88 -14.47
C ALA A 56 -27.70 -24.10 -14.00
N LEU A 57 -27.45 -22.98 -13.35
CA LEU A 57 -28.45 -21.95 -13.08
C LEU A 57 -27.96 -20.58 -13.57
N ASN A 58 -28.92 -19.78 -14.01
CA ASN A 58 -28.71 -18.38 -14.36
C ASN A 58 -29.32 -17.49 -13.27
N VAL A 59 -28.59 -16.46 -12.86
CA VAL A 59 -29.08 -15.43 -11.94
C VAL A 59 -28.97 -14.07 -12.62
N ARG A 60 -30.10 -13.41 -12.84
CA ARG A 60 -30.18 -12.07 -13.43
C ARG A 60 -30.66 -11.08 -12.39
N TYR A 61 -29.92 -9.98 -12.28
CA TYR A 61 -30.26 -8.87 -11.40
C TYR A 61 -29.72 -7.57 -11.98
N SER A 62 -30.15 -6.42 -11.44
CA SER A 62 -29.59 -5.14 -11.83
C SER A 62 -28.50 -4.70 -10.83
N ASP A 63 -27.36 -4.24 -11.33
CA ASP A 63 -26.31 -3.66 -10.51
C ASP A 63 -26.71 -2.26 -9.99
N PHE A 64 -25.81 -1.63 -9.20
CA PHE A 64 -26.07 -0.29 -8.63
C PHE A 64 -26.32 0.81 -9.67
N ARG A 65 -25.99 0.59 -10.94
CA ARG A 65 -26.24 1.50 -12.07
C ARG A 65 -27.51 1.15 -12.85
N GLY A 66 -28.17 0.06 -12.51
CA GLY A 66 -29.32 -0.43 -13.23
C GLY A 66 -28.98 -1.26 -14.47
N HIS A 67 -27.71 -1.64 -14.66
CA HIS A 67 -27.33 -2.55 -15.74
C HIS A 67 -27.69 -3.97 -15.33
N GLU A 68 -28.26 -4.73 -16.27
CA GLU A 68 -28.53 -6.14 -16.07
C GLU A 68 -27.22 -6.93 -15.99
N VAL A 69 -27.09 -7.74 -14.96
CA VAL A 69 -25.98 -8.65 -14.72
C VAL A 69 -26.49 -10.07 -14.78
N LEU A 70 -25.83 -10.91 -15.56
CA LEU A 70 -26.02 -12.35 -15.60
C LEU A 70 -24.85 -13.04 -14.88
N LYS A 71 -25.16 -13.84 -13.88
CA LYS A 71 -24.21 -14.76 -13.25
C LYS A 71 -24.68 -16.20 -13.50
N VAL A 72 -23.71 -17.07 -13.74
CA VAL A 72 -23.97 -18.48 -14.03
C VAL A 72 -23.35 -19.35 -12.94
N GLY A 73 -24.19 -20.16 -12.29
CA GLY A 73 -23.74 -21.15 -11.31
C GLY A 73 -23.73 -22.53 -11.95
N SER A 74 -22.67 -23.31 -11.75
CA SER A 74 -22.56 -24.66 -12.27
C SER A 74 -23.08 -25.71 -11.29
N TYR A 75 -23.39 -26.90 -11.77
CA TYR A 75 -23.79 -28.01 -10.92
C TYR A 75 -22.67 -28.52 -10.01
N GLY A 76 -21.40 -28.20 -10.34
CA GLY A 76 -20.24 -28.57 -9.53
C GLY A 76 -19.90 -27.59 -8.40
N CYS A 77 -20.70 -26.52 -8.25
CA CYS A 77 -20.55 -25.52 -7.21
C CYS A 77 -21.85 -25.43 -6.40
N ASP A 78 -21.75 -24.97 -5.17
CA ASP A 78 -22.88 -24.75 -4.25
C ASP A 78 -23.08 -23.27 -3.93
N SER A 79 -22.26 -22.39 -4.50
CA SER A 79 -22.28 -20.97 -4.22
C SER A 79 -21.89 -20.11 -5.43
N LEU A 80 -22.39 -18.87 -5.43
CA LEU A 80 -22.19 -17.88 -6.49
C LEU A 80 -22.11 -16.48 -5.87
N ILE A 81 -21.12 -15.68 -6.31
CA ILE A 81 -20.99 -14.29 -5.86
C ILE A 81 -21.82 -13.38 -6.77
N LEU A 82 -22.76 -12.66 -6.17
CA LEU A 82 -23.54 -11.61 -6.80
C LEU A 82 -22.92 -10.27 -6.40
N ASP A 83 -22.18 -9.66 -7.29
CA ASP A 83 -21.42 -8.41 -7.09
C ASP A 83 -22.01 -7.25 -7.89
N GLY A 84 -21.39 -6.08 -7.77
CA GLY A 84 -21.77 -4.92 -8.56
C GLY A 84 -22.46 -3.82 -7.77
N PHE A 85 -22.27 -3.81 -6.46
CA PHE A 85 -22.84 -2.80 -5.56
C PHE A 85 -21.73 -2.05 -4.84
N ASN A 86 -21.95 -0.73 -4.64
CA ASN A 86 -21.00 0.09 -3.89
C ASN A 86 -21.54 0.44 -2.50
N GLN A 87 -22.83 0.69 -2.38
CA GLN A 87 -23.50 0.93 -1.11
C GLN A 87 -24.35 -0.27 -0.71
N ALA A 88 -24.51 -0.49 0.59
CA ALA A 88 -25.41 -1.46 1.13
C ALA A 88 -26.85 -1.20 0.63
N GLN A 89 -27.48 -2.23 0.12
CA GLN A 89 -28.85 -2.21 -0.36
C GLN A 89 -29.62 -3.40 0.19
N LYS A 90 -30.93 -3.26 0.33
CA LYS A 90 -31.82 -4.32 0.80
C LYS A 90 -32.88 -4.65 -0.23
N GLY A 91 -33.23 -5.92 -0.27
CA GLY A 91 -34.34 -6.40 -1.11
C GLY A 91 -34.08 -6.30 -2.61
N ILE A 92 -32.82 -6.49 -3.05
CA ILE A 92 -32.47 -6.47 -4.46
C ILE A 92 -33.10 -7.67 -5.13
N LEU A 93 -33.93 -7.43 -6.16
CA LEU A 93 -34.60 -8.47 -6.91
C LEU A 93 -33.63 -9.21 -7.82
N ALA A 94 -33.62 -10.53 -7.75
CA ALA A 94 -32.96 -11.42 -8.68
C ALA A 94 -33.94 -12.47 -9.25
N ARG A 95 -33.70 -12.80 -10.51
CA ARG A 95 -34.47 -13.89 -11.22
C ARG A 95 -33.50 -15.06 -11.40
N VAL A 96 -33.90 -16.20 -10.89
CA VAL A 96 -33.14 -17.45 -10.94
C VAL A 96 -33.85 -18.44 -11.81
N SER A 97 -33.19 -18.92 -12.88
CA SER A 97 -33.68 -19.99 -13.77
C SER A 97 -32.65 -21.13 -13.80
N LEU A 98 -33.14 -22.35 -14.02
CA LEU A 98 -32.30 -23.52 -14.28
C LEU A 98 -31.96 -23.58 -15.76
N VAL A 99 -30.81 -24.17 -16.09
CA VAL A 99 -30.37 -24.40 -17.46
C VAL A 99 -30.07 -25.88 -17.66
N ASN A 100 -30.63 -26.44 -18.74
CA ASN A 100 -30.39 -27.83 -19.10
C ASN A 100 -29.15 -27.96 -20.00
N ARG A 101 -28.80 -29.21 -20.37
CA ARG A 101 -27.65 -29.50 -21.26
C ARG A 101 -27.87 -29.02 -22.70
N SER A 102 -29.12 -28.80 -23.13
CA SER A 102 -29.47 -28.21 -24.41
C SER A 102 -29.43 -26.68 -24.40
N ASN A 103 -29.07 -26.08 -23.26
CA ASN A 103 -29.04 -24.63 -23.02
C ASN A 103 -30.43 -23.96 -23.03
N GLU A 104 -31.47 -24.73 -22.70
CA GLU A 104 -32.82 -24.20 -22.50
C GLU A 104 -32.99 -23.77 -21.05
N GLU A 105 -33.69 -22.65 -20.83
CA GLU A 105 -33.93 -22.10 -19.49
C GLU A 105 -35.33 -22.48 -18.99
N SER A 106 -35.42 -22.79 -17.70
CA SER A 106 -36.70 -22.94 -17.02
C SER A 106 -37.37 -21.58 -16.77
N SER A 107 -38.65 -21.60 -16.45
CA SER A 107 -39.32 -20.41 -15.94
C SER A 107 -38.58 -19.89 -14.69
N PRO A 108 -38.25 -18.58 -14.61
CA PRO A 108 -37.54 -18.03 -13.49
C PRO A 108 -38.38 -17.96 -12.23
N ILE A 109 -37.74 -18.06 -11.08
CA ILE A 109 -38.30 -17.65 -9.78
C ILE A 109 -37.68 -16.31 -9.37
N GLU A 110 -38.44 -15.52 -8.62
CA GLU A 110 -38.00 -14.26 -8.06
C GLU A 110 -37.57 -14.47 -6.60
N VAL A 111 -36.39 -13.96 -6.29
CA VAL A 111 -35.80 -13.96 -4.94
C VAL A 111 -35.21 -12.60 -4.65
N THR A 112 -34.98 -12.28 -3.38
CA THR A 112 -34.35 -11.02 -2.99
C THR A 112 -33.14 -11.27 -2.14
N PHE A 113 -32.15 -10.38 -2.24
CA PHE A 113 -30.93 -10.41 -1.43
C PHE A 113 -30.55 -9.02 -0.97
N ASP A 114 -29.75 -8.97 0.09
CA ASP A 114 -29.16 -7.76 0.66
C ASP A 114 -27.66 -7.73 0.38
N THR A 115 -27.08 -6.54 0.39
CA THR A 115 -25.64 -6.31 0.22
C THR A 115 -25.08 -5.45 1.35
N GLU A 116 -23.76 -5.46 1.51
CA GLU A 116 -23.03 -4.56 2.39
C GLU A 116 -22.23 -3.51 1.58
N ASP A 117 -21.78 -2.44 2.26
CA ASP A 117 -20.92 -1.44 1.65
C ASP A 117 -19.65 -2.07 1.10
N SER A 118 -19.30 -1.74 -0.14
CA SER A 118 -18.06 -2.22 -0.76
C SER A 118 -16.82 -1.63 -0.08
N ALA A 119 -15.68 -2.31 -0.20
CA ALA A 119 -14.41 -1.80 0.33
C ALA A 119 -14.06 -0.40 -0.17
N PRO A 120 -14.22 -0.05 -1.48
CA PRO A 120 -14.02 1.32 -1.96
C PRO A 120 -14.97 2.35 -1.36
N TYR A 121 -16.17 1.95 -0.97
CA TYR A 121 -17.15 2.85 -0.35
C TYR A 121 -16.84 3.02 1.15
N ALA A 122 -16.66 1.94 1.88
CA ALA A 122 -16.36 1.92 3.30
C ALA A 122 -14.96 2.45 3.64
N PHE A 123 -14.05 2.53 2.66
CA PHE A 123 -12.68 3.01 2.82
C PHE A 123 -12.57 4.31 3.63
N PHE A 124 -13.47 5.26 3.37
CA PHE A 124 -13.42 6.58 4.00
C PHE A 124 -13.93 6.63 5.43
N ASP A 125 -14.55 5.57 5.92
CA ASP A 125 -15.05 5.51 7.29
C ASP A 125 -13.91 5.29 8.29
N GLN A 126 -12.79 4.72 7.80
CA GLN A 126 -11.58 4.43 8.57
C GLN A 126 -10.32 5.09 7.98
N ALA A 127 -10.46 5.90 6.92
CA ALA A 127 -9.32 6.56 6.31
C ALA A 127 -9.02 7.88 7.01
N GLU A 128 -7.76 8.02 7.44
CA GLU A 128 -7.23 9.23 8.05
C GLU A 128 -6.03 9.75 7.25
N VAL A 129 -5.95 11.06 7.14
CA VAL A 129 -4.79 11.76 6.56
C VAL A 129 -4.28 12.74 7.60
N THR A 130 -3.02 12.63 7.94
CA THR A 130 -2.37 13.46 8.96
C THR A 130 -1.06 14.04 8.44
N SER A 131 -0.63 15.14 9.03
CA SER A 131 0.66 15.77 8.76
C SER A 131 1.83 14.84 8.99
N PHE A 132 2.84 14.90 8.13
CA PHE A 132 4.05 14.12 8.24
C PHE A 132 5.26 14.89 7.68
N TRP A 133 6.46 14.33 7.85
CA TRP A 133 7.70 14.93 7.38
C TRP A 133 7.72 15.07 5.86
N ASN A 134 7.89 16.30 5.39
CA ASN A 134 7.89 16.70 3.98
C ASN A 134 6.63 16.28 3.20
N GLY A 135 5.51 16.04 3.90
CA GLY A 135 4.28 15.60 3.28
C GLY A 135 3.23 15.15 4.27
N PHE A 136 2.62 14.01 4.03
CA PHE A 136 1.55 13.49 4.88
C PHE A 136 1.61 11.96 5.01
N MET A 137 0.95 11.47 6.04
CA MET A 137 0.70 10.06 6.29
C MET A 137 -0.79 9.78 6.04
N MET A 138 -1.08 8.66 5.45
CA MET A 138 -2.42 8.14 5.30
C MET A 138 -2.51 6.75 5.91
N SER A 139 -3.51 6.51 6.75
CA SER A 139 -3.85 5.20 7.27
C SER A 139 -5.29 4.85 6.96
N TYR A 140 -5.58 3.57 6.81
CA TYR A 140 -6.92 3.06 6.57
C TYR A 140 -7.04 1.61 7.03
N GLN A 141 -8.27 1.19 7.29
CA GLN A 141 -8.62 -0.21 7.54
C GLN A 141 -9.68 -0.66 6.54
N THR A 142 -9.74 -1.94 6.27
CA THR A 142 -10.68 -2.52 5.32
C THR A 142 -11.25 -3.84 5.82
N PRO A 143 -12.47 -4.21 5.41
CA PRO A 143 -13.04 -5.52 5.69
C PRO A 143 -12.25 -6.65 5.00
N ASP A 144 -12.57 -7.89 5.34
CA ASP A 144 -11.90 -9.09 4.83
C ASP A 144 -11.99 -9.24 3.30
N ILE A 145 -13.14 -8.89 2.72
CA ILE A 145 -13.33 -8.93 1.26
C ILE A 145 -13.00 -7.56 0.71
N VAL A 146 -11.91 -7.48 -0.03
CA VAL A 146 -11.39 -6.25 -0.64
C VAL A 146 -11.43 -6.34 -2.16
N ALA A 147 -11.86 -5.25 -2.78
CA ALA A 147 -11.82 -5.06 -4.23
C ALA A 147 -11.82 -3.56 -4.52
N GLY A 148 -11.03 -3.14 -5.49
CA GLY A 148 -10.98 -1.75 -5.92
C GLY A 148 -9.63 -1.10 -5.72
N MET A 149 -9.55 0.15 -6.15
CA MET A 149 -8.33 0.96 -6.21
C MET A 149 -8.49 2.24 -5.41
N VAL A 150 -7.38 2.70 -4.87
CA VAL A 150 -7.24 4.02 -4.25
C VAL A 150 -6.29 4.87 -5.09
N HIS A 151 -6.67 6.11 -5.35
CA HIS A 151 -5.85 7.12 -6.00
C HIS A 151 -5.64 8.25 -5.00
N VAL A 152 -4.39 8.49 -4.67
CA VAL A 152 -3.97 9.58 -3.78
C VAL A 152 -3.42 10.70 -4.65
N LEU A 153 -4.04 11.86 -4.53
CA LEU A 153 -3.73 13.05 -5.30
C LEU A 153 -3.52 14.23 -4.34
N TYR A 154 -2.85 15.26 -4.81
CA TYR A 154 -2.73 16.53 -4.09
C TYR A 154 -2.90 17.71 -5.04
N LEU A 155 -3.26 18.85 -4.49
CA LEU A 155 -3.36 20.09 -5.25
C LEU A 155 -1.95 20.70 -5.36
N GLY A 156 -1.40 20.72 -6.55
CA GLY A 156 -0.04 21.19 -6.81
C GLY A 156 0.08 21.99 -8.11
N THR A 157 1.25 22.56 -8.36
CA THR A 157 1.52 23.22 -9.64
C THR A 157 1.90 22.17 -10.67
N ASN A 158 1.12 22.03 -11.71
CA ASN A 158 1.39 21.13 -12.82
C ASN A 158 2.68 21.57 -13.53
N PRO A 159 3.70 20.71 -13.63
CA PRO A 159 4.99 21.09 -14.21
C PRO A 159 4.92 21.45 -15.71
N LEU A 160 3.91 20.97 -16.41
CA LEU A 160 3.73 21.25 -17.84
C LEU A 160 2.99 22.55 -18.09
N THR A 161 1.90 22.80 -17.36
CA THR A 161 1.03 23.97 -17.57
C THR A 161 1.37 25.15 -16.67
N GLN A 162 2.17 24.94 -15.63
CA GLN A 162 2.49 25.90 -14.57
C GLN A 162 1.25 26.44 -13.83
N GLN A 163 0.12 25.74 -13.94
CA GLN A 163 -1.13 26.07 -13.26
C GLN A 163 -1.39 25.13 -12.09
N LEU A 164 -2.21 25.60 -11.15
CA LEU A 164 -2.67 24.79 -10.05
C LEU A 164 -3.57 23.67 -10.59
N ASP A 165 -3.24 22.42 -10.26
CA ASP A 165 -3.91 21.24 -10.77
C ASP A 165 -3.91 20.11 -9.73
N THR A 166 -4.75 19.12 -9.95
CA THR A 166 -4.78 17.90 -9.13
C THR A 166 -3.78 16.89 -9.66
N LEU A 167 -2.69 16.70 -8.93
CA LEU A 167 -1.57 15.84 -9.30
C LEU A 167 -1.67 14.49 -8.61
N LEU A 168 -1.55 13.40 -9.38
CA LEU A 168 -1.54 12.04 -8.85
C LEU A 168 -0.19 11.74 -8.19
N LEU A 169 -0.21 11.25 -6.95
CA LEU A 169 0.96 10.74 -6.24
C LEU A 169 1.11 9.24 -6.38
N LYS A 170 0.01 8.51 -6.16
CA LYS A 170 0.05 7.05 -6.17
C LYS A 170 -1.35 6.46 -6.43
N SER A 171 -1.36 5.34 -7.14
CA SER A 171 -2.51 4.43 -7.22
C SER A 171 -2.11 3.07 -6.69
N PHE A 172 -2.99 2.44 -5.92
CA PHE A 172 -2.74 1.11 -5.35
C PHE A 172 -4.06 0.37 -5.08
N PRO A 173 -4.05 -0.97 -5.08
CA PRO A 173 -5.20 -1.74 -4.67
C PRO A 173 -5.46 -1.58 -3.17
N ILE A 174 -6.72 -1.66 -2.77
CA ILE A 174 -7.09 -1.69 -1.35
C ILE A 174 -6.56 -2.99 -0.75
N ASN A 175 -5.73 -2.90 0.29
CA ASN A 175 -5.16 -4.06 0.95
C ASN A 175 -6.10 -4.61 2.03
N GLN A 176 -6.17 -5.93 2.14
CA GLN A 176 -6.88 -6.58 3.23
C GLN A 176 -6.26 -6.19 4.59
N GLY A 177 -7.11 -5.87 5.57
CA GLY A 177 -6.68 -5.44 6.90
C GLY A 177 -6.21 -3.99 6.98
N GLY A 178 -6.01 -3.32 5.84
CA GLY A 178 -5.57 -1.92 5.79
C GLY A 178 -4.07 -1.73 5.61
N ASP A 179 -3.63 -0.47 5.66
CA ASP A 179 -2.23 -0.08 5.50
C ASP A 179 -1.97 1.32 6.08
N THR A 180 -0.68 1.63 6.27
CA THR A 180 -0.20 2.98 6.60
C THR A 180 0.85 3.40 5.59
N LEU A 181 0.58 4.45 4.84
CA LEU A 181 1.38 4.93 3.73
C LEU A 181 1.90 6.34 4.00
N PHE A 182 3.14 6.60 3.58
CA PHE A 182 3.80 7.88 3.71
C PHE A 182 4.02 8.49 2.33
N PHE A 183 3.66 9.77 2.20
CA PHE A 183 3.75 10.51 0.95
C PHE A 183 4.62 11.74 1.14
N GLN A 184 5.70 11.82 0.39
CA GLN A 184 6.53 13.02 0.33
C GLN A 184 6.07 13.91 -0.83
N LEU A 185 5.89 15.19 -0.56
CA LEU A 185 5.53 16.18 -1.56
C LEU A 185 6.79 16.86 -2.10
N GLN A 186 6.88 16.97 -3.41
CA GLN A 186 8.01 17.64 -4.07
C GLN A 186 7.89 19.17 -4.06
N GLN A 187 6.71 19.68 -3.76
CA GLN A 187 6.44 21.12 -3.73
C GLN A 187 6.35 21.59 -2.27
N GLU A 188 7.15 22.59 -1.96
CA GLU A 188 7.14 23.23 -0.64
C GLU A 188 5.88 24.10 -0.49
N ARG A 189 4.97 23.66 0.37
CA ARG A 189 3.79 24.42 0.78
C ARG A 189 3.55 24.18 2.27
N ALA A 190 3.24 25.25 2.99
CA ALA A 190 2.90 25.13 4.41
C ALA A 190 1.63 24.29 4.61
N ASN A 191 0.63 24.49 3.76
CA ASN A 191 -0.63 23.76 3.81
C ASN A 191 -0.91 23.11 2.46
N ASN A 192 -1.28 21.84 2.50
CA ASN A 192 -1.58 21.05 1.32
C ASN A 192 -3.03 20.59 1.32
N VAL A 193 -3.58 20.42 0.13
CA VAL A 193 -4.88 19.80 -0.08
C VAL A 193 -4.64 18.41 -0.62
N VAL A 194 -5.08 17.39 0.13
CA VAL A 194 -4.98 15.99 -0.25
C VAL A 194 -6.35 15.51 -0.71
N ILE A 195 -6.39 14.84 -1.84
CA ILE A 195 -7.60 14.33 -2.45
C ILE A 195 -7.44 12.81 -2.61
N ILE A 196 -8.35 12.06 -2.03
CA ILE A 196 -8.36 10.61 -2.21
C ILE A 196 -9.62 10.21 -2.95
N ARG A 197 -9.46 9.37 -3.96
CA ARG A 197 -10.54 8.79 -4.76
C ARG A 197 -10.45 7.28 -4.68
N THR A 198 -11.62 6.64 -4.64
CA THR A 198 -11.71 5.17 -4.74
C THR A 198 -12.46 4.79 -6.01
N GLU A 199 -12.04 3.67 -6.60
CA GLU A 199 -12.67 3.06 -7.77
C GLU A 199 -13.01 1.60 -7.47
N ASP A 200 -14.11 1.11 -8.04
CA ASP A 200 -14.46 -0.30 -8.01
C ASP A 200 -13.61 -1.10 -9.02
N TYR A 201 -13.73 -2.43 -9.00
CA TYR A 201 -12.99 -3.30 -9.90
C TYR A 201 -13.34 -3.13 -11.39
N ARG A 202 -14.42 -2.39 -11.71
CA ARG A 202 -14.84 -2.04 -13.07
C ARG A 202 -14.29 -0.68 -13.52
N GLY A 203 -13.53 0.01 -12.65
CA GLY A 203 -12.95 1.33 -12.92
C GLY A 203 -13.93 2.48 -12.72
N TYR A 204 -15.06 2.26 -12.07
CA TYR A 204 -15.98 3.34 -11.75
C TYR A 204 -15.60 4.01 -10.45
N ARG A 205 -15.54 5.34 -10.49
CA ARG A 205 -15.33 6.14 -9.29
C ARG A 205 -16.48 5.95 -8.30
N VAL A 206 -16.12 5.53 -7.08
CA VAL A 206 -17.08 5.24 -6.00
C VAL A 206 -17.24 6.44 -5.08
N ARG A 207 -16.17 6.89 -4.43
CA ARG A 207 -16.18 8.03 -3.52
C ARG A 207 -14.94 8.89 -3.70
N GLN A 208 -15.02 10.12 -3.20
CA GLN A 208 -13.89 11.03 -3.05
C GLN A 208 -14.03 11.81 -1.75
N LYS A 209 -12.91 11.99 -1.06
CA LYS A 209 -12.81 12.87 0.10
C LYS A 209 -11.61 13.80 -0.06
N ILE A 210 -11.74 15.01 0.47
CA ILE A 210 -10.73 16.05 0.43
C ILE A 210 -10.36 16.38 1.87
N TRP A 211 -9.06 16.47 2.12
CA TRP A 211 -8.50 16.96 3.37
C TRP A 211 -7.75 18.24 3.07
N ASP A 212 -8.24 19.34 3.63
CA ASP A 212 -7.64 20.64 3.51
C ASP A 212 -6.67 20.90 4.66
N ASN A 213 -5.73 21.81 4.46
CA ASN A 213 -4.80 22.31 5.47
C ASN A 213 -3.91 21.21 6.10
N ILE A 214 -3.50 20.24 5.30
CA ILE A 214 -2.51 19.26 5.74
C ILE A 214 -1.14 19.93 5.74
N GLU A 215 -0.58 20.12 6.93
CA GLU A 215 0.76 20.67 7.11
C GLU A 215 1.82 19.63 6.75
N ALA A 216 2.77 19.99 5.89
CA ALA A 216 3.95 19.19 5.64
C ALA A 216 5.10 19.71 6.52
N TYR A 217 5.51 18.92 7.50
CA TYR A 217 6.62 19.33 8.39
C TYR A 217 7.91 19.36 7.61
N GLN A 218 8.48 20.55 7.45
CA GLN A 218 9.72 20.72 6.74
C GLN A 218 10.89 20.14 7.51
N THR A 219 11.74 19.39 6.83
CA THR A 219 12.96 18.85 7.43
C THR A 219 14.17 19.61 6.91
N ARG A 220 15.11 19.91 7.81
CA ARG A 220 16.43 20.41 7.47
C ARG A 220 17.51 19.50 8.03
N LYS A 221 18.64 19.46 7.36
CA LYS A 221 19.83 18.81 7.94
C LYS A 221 20.38 19.71 9.04
N VAL A 222 20.57 19.13 10.22
CA VAL A 222 21.31 19.79 11.30
C VAL A 222 22.80 19.60 11.01
N ASN A 223 23.58 20.67 11.05
CA ASN A 223 25.01 20.63 10.82
C ASN A 223 25.74 20.31 12.11
N GLY A 224 26.95 19.73 12.02
CA GLY A 224 27.71 19.31 13.18
C GLY A 224 28.08 20.46 14.15
N ASN A 225 28.22 21.69 13.66
CA ASN A 225 28.45 22.87 14.50
C ASN A 225 27.23 23.36 15.31
N GLU A 226 26.02 22.88 14.95
CA GLU A 226 24.79 23.12 15.67
C GLU A 226 24.58 22.10 16.81
N LEU A 227 25.42 21.08 16.87
CA LEU A 227 25.40 20.02 17.87
C LEU A 227 26.58 20.12 18.80
N GLU A 228 26.42 19.68 20.04
CA GLU A 228 27.48 19.49 20.99
C GLU A 228 27.43 18.06 21.54
N PHE A 229 28.56 17.34 21.42
CA PHE A 229 28.67 16.03 22.06
C PHE A 229 29.08 16.24 23.52
N ILE A 230 28.25 15.76 24.44
CA ILE A 230 28.50 15.84 25.88
C ILE A 230 29.09 14.50 26.33
N ASP A 231 30.38 14.47 26.52
CA ASP A 231 31.10 13.29 27.01
C ASP A 231 31.13 13.23 28.53
N VAL A 232 29.99 12.89 29.14
CA VAL A 232 29.83 12.89 30.61
C VAL A 232 30.79 11.93 31.31
N GLN A 233 31.24 10.88 30.65
CA GLN A 233 31.97 9.77 31.24
C GLN A 233 33.37 9.62 30.63
N GLY A 234 33.81 10.52 29.77
CA GLY A 234 35.09 10.39 29.06
C GLY A 234 35.10 9.16 28.14
N LEU A 235 34.01 8.99 27.37
CA LEU A 235 33.85 7.81 26.52
C LEU A 235 34.68 7.90 25.24
N SER A 236 34.94 9.10 24.76
CA SER A 236 35.70 9.31 23.52
C SER A 236 37.16 8.95 23.68
N VAL A 237 37.68 8.31 22.63
CA VAL A 237 39.12 8.10 22.45
C VAL A 237 39.63 9.15 21.51
N GLU A 238 40.65 9.93 21.97
CA GLU A 238 41.23 10.99 21.21
C GLU A 238 42.68 10.63 20.78
N SER A 239 42.94 10.59 19.48
CA SER A 239 44.26 10.33 18.92
C SER A 239 44.48 11.09 17.60
N GLU A 240 45.32 12.10 17.63
CA GLU A 240 45.70 12.81 16.38
C GLU A 240 46.49 11.94 15.42
N ASN A 241 47.32 11.03 15.94
CA ASN A 241 48.11 10.13 15.12
C ASN A 241 47.24 9.16 14.33
N ASP A 242 46.21 8.57 15.01
CA ASP A 242 45.31 7.60 14.42
C ASP A 242 44.09 8.27 13.78
N LYS A 243 43.98 9.60 13.87
CA LYS A 243 42.81 10.36 13.36
C LYS A 243 41.52 9.86 13.96
N VAL A 244 41.47 9.75 15.27
CA VAL A 244 40.31 9.34 16.05
C VAL A 244 39.91 10.48 16.98
N GLY A 245 38.59 10.70 17.12
CA GLY A 245 38.09 11.69 18.09
C GLY A 245 36.73 12.27 17.73
N VAL A 246 36.22 13.07 18.65
CA VAL A 246 34.89 13.72 18.55
C VAL A 246 34.74 14.57 17.28
N LYS A 247 35.82 15.18 16.82
CA LYS A 247 35.80 16.00 15.59
C LYS A 247 35.38 15.24 14.33
N TYR A 248 35.50 13.92 14.34
CA TYR A 248 35.09 13.07 13.22
C TYR A 248 33.64 12.54 13.35
N LEU A 249 32.95 12.85 14.46
CA LEU A 249 31.58 12.43 14.66
C LEU A 249 30.60 13.14 13.72
N PHE A 250 30.91 14.41 13.36
CA PHE A 250 30.07 15.25 12.52
C PHE A 250 30.83 15.87 11.34
N ASP A 251 31.85 15.20 10.85
CA ASP A 251 32.72 15.71 9.77
C ASP A 251 32.05 15.73 8.38
N GLY A 252 30.87 15.08 8.25
CA GLY A 252 30.13 15.01 7.00
C GLY A 252 30.64 13.94 6.03
N ASP A 253 31.66 13.18 6.38
CA ASP A 253 32.22 12.12 5.54
C ASP A 253 31.39 10.82 5.66
N THR A 254 30.24 10.81 5.03
CA THR A 254 29.30 9.67 5.03
C THR A 254 29.76 8.48 4.16
N LYS A 255 30.87 8.67 3.41
CA LYS A 255 31.40 7.66 2.48
C LYS A 255 32.79 7.15 2.84
N GLY A 256 33.38 7.66 3.94
CA GLY A 256 34.71 7.32 4.35
C GLY A 256 35.80 7.79 3.36
N GLU A 257 35.59 8.93 2.72
CA GLU A 257 36.52 9.46 1.69
C GLU A 257 37.86 9.91 2.30
N GLN A 258 37.83 10.49 3.49
CA GLN A 258 39.04 10.88 4.19
C GLN A 258 39.94 9.68 4.45
N ARG A 259 39.38 8.58 4.95
CA ARG A 259 40.09 7.35 5.19
C ARG A 259 40.56 6.69 3.89
N ARG A 260 39.75 6.66 2.87
CA ARG A 260 40.06 6.09 1.56
C ARG A 260 41.26 6.79 0.93
N ASN A 261 41.34 8.10 1.09
CA ASN A 261 42.38 8.94 0.53
C ASN A 261 43.58 9.14 1.46
N ALA A 262 43.56 8.57 2.67
CA ALA A 262 44.62 8.67 3.62
C ALA A 262 45.91 8.00 3.12
N ASN A 263 47.05 8.61 3.41
CA ASN A 263 48.36 8.06 3.09
C ASN A 263 48.80 6.93 4.02
N SER A 264 48.10 6.77 5.14
CA SER A 264 48.38 5.74 6.15
C SER A 264 47.11 4.93 6.43
N MET A 265 47.26 3.63 6.45
CA MET A 265 46.20 2.70 6.87
C MET A 265 45.82 2.85 8.35
N LEU A 266 46.66 3.45 9.15
CA LEU A 266 46.42 3.70 10.57
C LEU A 266 45.52 4.93 10.80
N SER A 267 45.36 5.79 9.82
CA SER A 267 44.54 6.99 9.94
C SER A 267 43.06 6.63 9.76
N LEU A 268 42.30 6.60 10.85
CA LEU A 268 40.95 6.04 10.89
C LEU A 268 39.85 7.03 10.49
N TYR A 269 40.05 8.32 10.76
CA TYR A 269 39.07 9.39 10.51
C TYR A 269 37.69 9.03 11.01
N THR A 270 37.58 8.68 12.28
CA THR A 270 36.36 8.23 12.90
C THR A 270 36.24 8.66 14.35
N PHE A 271 35.02 8.61 14.87
CA PHE A 271 34.79 8.62 16.30
C PHE A 271 34.91 7.19 16.84
N LEU A 272 35.54 7.03 17.97
CA LEU A 272 35.67 5.76 18.68
C LEU A 272 35.38 5.99 20.17
N ALA A 273 34.51 5.17 20.70
CA ALA A 273 34.24 5.10 22.12
C ALA A 273 35.09 4.02 22.79
N GLY A 274 35.58 4.28 24.00
CA GLY A 274 36.35 3.33 24.79
C GLY A 274 35.49 2.17 25.32
N PRO A 275 36.14 1.16 25.96
CA PRO A 275 35.43 -0.01 26.47
C PRO A 275 34.34 0.30 27.51
N GLN A 276 34.48 1.42 28.23
CA GLN A 276 33.51 1.92 29.21
C GLN A 276 32.19 2.43 28.56
N ALA A 277 32.17 2.57 27.24
CA ALA A 277 30.97 3.01 26.52
C ALA A 277 29.85 1.95 26.43
N TRP A 278 30.14 0.73 26.82
CA TRP A 278 29.12 -0.31 26.80
C TRP A 278 27.96 0.03 27.75
N GLY A 279 26.78 0.24 27.17
CA GLY A 279 25.59 0.62 27.92
C GLY A 279 25.56 2.08 28.40
N ALA A 280 26.59 2.87 28.10
CA ALA A 280 26.62 4.29 28.43
C ALA A 280 25.88 5.12 27.37
N PRO A 281 25.17 6.18 27.77
CA PRO A 281 24.47 7.05 26.83
C PRO A 281 25.45 7.98 26.09
N PHE A 282 25.22 8.17 24.80
CA PHE A 282 25.78 9.26 24.01
C PHE A 282 24.82 10.43 24.04
N ILE A 283 25.23 11.58 24.55
CA ILE A 283 24.36 12.74 24.67
C ILE A 283 24.77 13.79 23.65
N LEU A 284 23.80 14.21 22.84
CA LEU A 284 23.90 15.29 21.89
C LEU A 284 23.03 16.45 22.34
N ASP A 285 23.63 17.59 22.68
CA ASP A 285 22.92 18.84 22.90
C ASP A 285 22.67 19.53 21.55
N MET A 286 21.42 19.74 21.23
CA MET A 286 21.01 20.41 19.97
C MET A 286 20.98 21.94 20.12
N LYS A 287 21.38 22.48 21.28
CA LYS A 287 21.47 23.91 21.62
C LYS A 287 20.15 24.68 21.55
N GLU A 288 19.18 24.17 20.83
CA GLU A 288 17.82 24.72 20.71
C GLU A 288 16.78 23.60 20.75
N LYS A 289 15.52 23.95 21.04
CA LYS A 289 14.41 22.99 20.99
C LYS A 289 14.09 22.71 19.53
N VAL A 290 14.26 21.45 19.14
CA VAL A 290 13.94 20.97 17.80
C VAL A 290 13.16 19.66 17.89
N THR A 291 12.35 19.39 16.90
CA THR A 291 11.70 18.08 16.75
C THR A 291 12.54 17.22 15.79
N PRO A 292 13.25 16.19 16.28
CA PRO A 292 14.10 15.37 15.42
C PRO A 292 13.23 14.51 14.50
N ALA A 293 13.47 14.58 13.21
CA ALA A 293 12.78 13.78 12.19
C ALA A 293 13.45 12.43 11.96
N SER A 294 14.79 12.41 11.89
CA SER A 294 15.57 11.21 11.70
C SER A 294 17.00 11.40 12.17
N ILE A 295 17.66 10.32 12.53
CA ILE A 295 19.10 10.25 12.76
C ILE A 295 19.70 9.21 11.81
N ARG A 296 20.83 9.54 11.19
CA ARG A 296 21.62 8.61 10.38
C ARG A 296 22.98 8.42 11.00
N ILE A 297 23.33 7.18 11.26
CA ILE A 297 24.62 6.80 11.84
C ILE A 297 25.37 6.01 10.78
N TYR A 298 26.58 6.49 10.46
CA TYR A 298 27.46 5.84 9.50
C TYR A 298 28.57 5.15 10.27
N GLY A 299 28.57 3.82 10.25
CA GLY A 299 29.64 3.04 10.85
C GLY A 299 30.92 3.13 10.02
N MET A 300 32.05 3.04 10.68
CA MET A 300 33.33 2.94 9.99
C MET A 300 33.41 1.56 9.29
N LEU A 301 33.59 1.60 7.99
CA LEU A 301 33.82 0.39 7.19
C LEU A 301 35.30 -0.02 7.26
N ASN A 302 35.54 -1.32 7.24
CA ASN A 302 36.92 -1.80 7.07
C ASN A 302 37.41 -1.55 5.64
N MET A 303 38.18 -0.50 5.50
CA MET A 303 38.72 -0.05 4.22
C MET A 303 40.16 -0.51 3.99
N ASN A 304 40.60 -1.61 4.62
CA ASN A 304 41.95 -2.14 4.41
C ASN A 304 42.25 -2.48 2.95
N ILE A 305 41.29 -2.27 2.09
CA ILE A 305 41.37 -2.69 0.72
C ILE A 305 41.04 -1.53 -0.17
N LYS A 306 42.07 -1.02 -0.82
CA LYS A 306 41.93 -0.21 -2.02
C LYS A 306 41.44 -1.13 -3.13
N PHE A 307 40.13 -1.39 -3.18
CA PHE A 307 39.59 -2.05 -4.34
C PHE A 307 39.27 -1.06 -5.41
N PRO A 308 39.99 -1.09 -6.51
CA PRO A 308 39.61 -0.36 -7.70
C PRO A 308 38.36 -0.97 -8.34
N SER A 309 38.02 -2.15 -7.96
CA SER A 309 36.86 -2.84 -8.47
C SER A 309 36.13 -3.47 -7.28
N ALA A 310 35.34 -2.67 -6.60
CA ALA A 310 34.20 -3.19 -5.90
C ALA A 310 33.32 -3.87 -6.94
N VAL A 311 33.66 -5.05 -7.31
CA VAL A 311 32.89 -5.84 -8.23
C VAL A 311 31.68 -6.30 -7.47
N HIS A 312 30.63 -5.44 -7.56
CA HIS A 312 29.29 -5.94 -7.59
C HIS A 312 28.90 -6.89 -6.47
N GLY A 313 28.84 -6.41 -5.24
CA GLY A 313 28.26 -7.17 -4.14
C GLY A 313 29.04 -8.41 -3.72
N LYS A 314 30.17 -8.71 -4.32
CA LYS A 314 31.12 -9.67 -3.82
C LYS A 314 32.21 -8.94 -3.07
N TRP A 315 31.93 -8.73 -1.83
CA TRP A 315 32.91 -8.22 -0.91
C TRP A 315 33.76 -9.35 -0.40
N SER A 316 34.47 -9.94 -1.30
CA SER A 316 35.65 -10.62 -0.86
C SER A 316 36.63 -9.54 -0.51
N ASN A 317 36.76 -9.32 0.72
CA ASN A 317 37.78 -8.47 1.21
C ASN A 317 39.08 -9.12 1.23
N HIS A 318 39.41 -9.62 0.11
CA HIS A 318 40.40 -10.47 0.13
C HIS A 318 41.62 -9.86 -0.40
N VAL A 319 42.51 -9.54 0.50
CA VAL A 319 43.88 -9.27 0.13
C VAL A 319 44.69 -10.54 0.11
N ASP A 320 44.36 -11.49 0.90
CA ASP A 320 45.19 -12.67 1.10
C ASP A 320 44.40 -13.97 1.19
N GLY A 321 43.50 -14.11 0.24
CA GLY A 321 42.69 -15.28 0.33
C GLY A 321 41.58 -15.16 1.37
N ASP A 322 41.39 -14.07 2.08
CA ASP A 322 40.37 -13.90 3.06
C ASP A 322 39.05 -13.44 2.45
N THR A 323 38.07 -14.20 2.48
CA THR A 323 36.75 -13.97 1.94
C THR A 323 35.85 -13.17 2.86
N GLY A 324 36.45 -12.48 3.82
CA GLY A 324 35.66 -11.65 4.72
C GLY A 324 34.82 -10.65 3.95
N ASP A 325 33.52 -10.67 4.16
CA ASP A 325 32.68 -9.59 3.73
C ASP A 325 32.99 -8.32 4.54
N TRP A 326 32.42 -7.19 4.21
CA TRP A 326 32.65 -5.94 4.91
C TRP A 326 32.44 -5.99 6.40
N TRP A 327 31.56 -6.85 6.82
CA TRP A 327 31.16 -7.02 8.19
C TRP A 327 32.12 -7.90 8.98
N LEU A 328 32.98 -8.63 8.30
CA LEU A 328 34.00 -9.47 8.91
C LEU A 328 35.31 -8.72 9.18
N GLY A 329 35.36 -7.41 8.90
CA GLY A 329 36.53 -6.60 9.16
C GLY A 329 36.85 -6.41 10.65
N VAL A 330 38.04 -5.82 10.91
CA VAL A 330 38.59 -5.60 12.26
C VAL A 330 37.65 -4.87 13.22
N TYR A 331 36.72 -4.10 12.70
CA TYR A 331 35.79 -3.26 13.50
C TYR A 331 34.36 -3.79 13.55
N ARG A 332 34.13 -5.01 13.09
CA ARG A 332 32.81 -5.64 13.10
C ARG A 332 32.16 -5.64 14.48
N ASP A 333 32.94 -5.98 15.49
CA ASP A 333 32.52 -6.03 16.88
C ASP A 333 32.36 -4.65 17.54
N LYS A 334 32.70 -3.58 16.81
CA LYS A 334 32.66 -2.20 17.30
C LYS A 334 31.56 -1.35 16.64
N LEU A 335 30.82 -1.94 15.69
CA LEU A 335 29.65 -1.29 15.11
C LEU A 335 28.43 -1.45 16.02
N PRO A 336 27.61 -0.42 16.17
CA PRO A 336 26.41 -0.54 16.99
C PRO A 336 25.40 -1.49 16.34
N SER A 337 25.09 -2.58 17.01
CA SER A 337 24.07 -3.54 16.57
C SER A 337 22.68 -3.27 17.17
N ALA A 338 22.65 -2.47 18.23
CA ALA A 338 21.42 -2.02 18.86
C ALA A 338 21.55 -0.58 19.30
N ILE A 339 20.56 0.23 19.00
CA ILE A 339 20.52 1.65 19.36
C ILE A 339 19.13 1.97 19.87
N THR A 340 19.05 2.58 21.04
CA THR A 340 17.80 3.17 21.55
C THR A 340 18.00 4.68 21.62
N VAL A 341 17.05 5.41 21.07
CA VAL A 341 17.09 6.87 21.00
C VAL A 341 16.10 7.46 21.98
N TYR A 342 16.56 8.38 22.77
CA TYR A 342 15.77 9.16 23.73
C TYR A 342 15.87 10.64 23.40
N ALA A 343 14.85 11.41 23.74
CA ALA A 343 14.86 12.86 23.70
C ALA A 343 14.47 13.44 25.05
N SER A 344 15.02 14.61 25.36
CA SER A 344 14.69 15.37 26.58
C SER A 344 14.66 16.85 26.23
N ASN A 345 13.80 17.61 26.91
CA ASN A 345 13.83 19.06 26.89
C ASN A 345 14.61 19.63 28.11
N ASP A 346 15.06 18.75 28.98
CA ASP A 346 15.86 19.10 30.16
C ASP A 346 17.31 18.69 29.96
N LYS A 347 18.21 19.68 29.94
CA LYS A 347 19.66 19.43 29.82
C LYS A 347 20.20 18.59 30.99
N ALA A 348 19.55 18.64 32.16
CA ALA A 348 19.88 17.80 33.31
C ALA A 348 19.45 16.34 33.16
N GLY A 349 18.63 16.05 32.16
CA GLY A 349 18.28 14.68 31.79
C GLY A 349 17.28 13.98 32.72
N ASN A 350 16.33 14.72 33.30
CA ASN A 350 15.35 14.13 34.21
C ASN A 350 14.08 13.65 33.54
N ASP A 351 13.88 13.98 32.26
CA ASP A 351 12.62 13.75 31.50
C ASP A 351 12.83 13.00 30.19
N TRP A 352 13.77 12.07 30.14
CA TRP A 352 14.06 11.29 28.94
C TRP A 352 12.88 10.48 28.46
N VAL A 353 12.45 10.71 27.22
CA VAL A 353 11.41 9.96 26.53
C VAL A 353 12.02 9.15 25.41
N LYS A 354 11.75 7.86 25.37
CA LYS A 354 12.15 7.00 24.26
C LYS A 354 11.40 7.39 22.98
N ILE A 355 12.12 7.73 21.93
CA ILE A 355 11.55 8.12 20.63
C ILE A 355 11.82 7.12 19.51
N GLY A 356 12.74 6.17 19.70
CA GLY A 356 13.01 5.15 18.70
C GLY A 356 14.00 4.09 19.16
N ASN A 357 14.06 3.02 18.41
CA ASN A 357 15.10 2.00 18.57
C ASN A 357 15.40 1.31 17.24
N PHE A 358 16.61 0.82 17.12
CA PHE A 358 17.09 0.00 16.01
C PHE A 358 17.79 -1.23 16.57
N TYR A 359 17.53 -2.37 15.95
CA TYR A 359 18.22 -3.62 16.21
C TYR A 359 18.60 -4.27 14.90
N GLN A 360 19.86 -4.69 14.79
CA GLN A 360 20.29 -5.50 13.67
C GLN A 360 19.80 -6.93 13.86
N HIS A 361 19.02 -7.44 12.95
CA HIS A 361 18.62 -8.85 12.93
C HIS A 361 19.73 -9.71 12.35
N TYR A 362 20.16 -10.74 13.09
CA TYR A 362 21.26 -11.62 12.68
C TYR A 362 20.93 -12.56 11.51
N ASN A 363 19.69 -12.53 11.02
CA ASN A 363 19.20 -13.49 10.00
C ASN A 363 18.83 -12.83 8.67
N THR A 364 19.39 -11.70 8.33
CA THR A 364 19.19 -11.06 7.01
C THR A 364 20.47 -11.03 6.22
#